data_fa495d09f9f5fc13d4fb441b27b03245
#
_entry.id   fa495d09f9f5fc13d4fb441b27b03245
#
_cell.length_a   1.000
_cell.length_b   1.000
_cell.length_c   1.000
_cell.angle_alpha   90.00
_cell.angle_beta   90.00
_cell.angle_gamma   90.00
#
_symmetry.space_group_name_H-M   'P 1'
#
loop_
_entity.id
_entity.type
_entity.pdbx_description
1 polymer ?
#
loop_
_entity_poly.entity_id
_entity_poly.type
_entity_poly.pdbx_seq_one_letter_code
_entity_poly.pdbx_strand_id
1 'polypeptide(L)'
;MQLRSILLLLLALAVGFTSPFHEARAAEATALNLPDIGDAGGNLITPEQERLIGREFMRSVRQSLDILDDPAVTAYLQNLGERLISQVDGYEQKVTFFLVNDPSINAFAGPGGYIGVHAGLILSARTEGELVSVLAHELSHVVQRHLVRSFEAGQRVEVATIAAMIAAILIGSQNPQAGQAVLTGAMAGSAQQQLSYSRLHEQEADRVGITMMARAGYDPRQMVNFFETLQSANRYAGLRAVELLQTHPLTLSRIADTRNRAEQIAGGSSGDELTFQLIKARVQVLSGDTIYLQRQKSEEEIPPAARQYRKVLSWLAKKQYPAARDAIRELLKEDGHRVLYHLTAAEVELAADRPEAAHRALAAALKLFPNNLPLTEMLAETLLKEGKADAASALLEQQLRYRPERRLYALHAQAAKSARRYADAYQSLAELNYMDGNTLQAISYLEQAIKQGSNNQYEQLAMQARLAAWKKQVQTTHPEGGEKH
;
A
#
# COMPACT_ATOMS: atom_id res chain seq x y z
N MET A 1 50.46 57.54 36.10
CA MET A 1 51.10 56.40 35.36
C MET A 1 50.32 55.08 35.60
N GLN A 2 49.05 55.09 35.96
CA GLN A 2 48.28 53.87 36.26
C GLN A 2 47.03 53.67 35.41
N LEU A 3 46.67 54.60 34.53
CA LEU A 3 45.46 54.46 33.68
C LEU A 3 45.73 53.84 32.29
N ARG A 4 46.99 53.79 31.85
CA ARG A 4 47.31 53.20 30.54
C ARG A 4 47.52 51.67 30.55
N SER A 5 47.80 51.10 31.71
CA SER A 5 48.04 49.65 31.86
C SER A 5 46.74 48.83 31.98
N ILE A 6 45.64 49.47 32.42
CA ILE A 6 44.33 48.78 32.53
C ILE A 6 43.59 48.69 31.20
N LEU A 7 43.86 49.64 30.29
CA LEU A 7 43.23 49.61 28.93
C LEU A 7 43.81 48.58 28.01
N LEU A 8 45.10 48.21 28.21
CA LEU A 8 45.76 47.16 27.41
C LEU A 8 45.45 45.75 27.89
N LEU A 9 45.06 45.57 29.15
CA LEU A 9 44.64 44.27 29.69
C LEU A 9 43.20 43.91 29.30
N LEU A 10 42.33 44.89 29.09
CA LEU A 10 40.96 44.69 28.60
C LEU A 10 40.87 44.43 27.08
N LEU A 11 41.89 44.83 26.28
CA LEU A 11 41.96 44.59 24.87
C LEU A 11 42.48 43.16 24.57
N ALA A 12 43.24 42.55 25.48
CA ALA A 12 43.79 41.21 25.32
C ALA A 12 42.80 40.09 25.69
N LEU A 13 41.70 40.40 26.38
CA LEU A 13 40.68 39.42 26.76
C LEU A 13 39.52 39.31 25.71
N ALA A 14 39.47 40.18 24.69
CA ALA A 14 38.42 40.18 23.65
C ALA A 14 38.79 39.39 22.41
N VAL A 15 40.02 38.77 22.31
CA VAL A 15 40.45 38.03 21.11
C VAL A 15 40.54 36.52 21.30
N GLY A 16 40.08 36.00 22.47
CA GLY A 16 40.27 34.61 22.88
C GLY A 16 39.08 33.67 22.78
N PHE A 17 37.93 34.05 22.20
CA PHE A 17 36.76 33.14 22.03
C PHE A 17 36.13 33.27 20.65
N THR A 18 36.89 32.97 19.60
CA THR A 18 36.31 32.50 18.36
C THR A 18 36.36 30.98 18.40
N SER A 19 35.35 30.37 19.00
CA SER A 19 35.01 28.97 18.74
C SER A 19 34.76 28.85 17.24
N PRO A 20 35.41 27.94 16.52
CA PRO A 20 34.96 27.61 15.19
C PRO A 20 33.60 26.93 15.36
N PHE A 21 32.53 27.68 15.09
CA PHE A 21 31.30 27.03 14.70
C PHE A 21 31.67 26.20 13.47
N HIS A 22 31.85 24.89 13.71
CA HIS A 22 31.68 23.94 12.64
C HIS A 22 30.22 24.10 12.21
N GLU A 23 30.00 24.90 11.17
CA GLU A 23 28.84 24.72 10.34
C GLU A 23 28.86 23.23 9.95
N ALA A 24 28.03 22.45 10.61
CA ALA A 24 27.62 21.18 10.10
C ALA A 24 27.00 21.50 8.73
N ARG A 25 27.81 21.38 7.68
CA ARG A 25 27.32 21.33 6.32
C ARG A 25 26.27 20.23 6.33
N ALA A 26 25.00 20.63 6.35
CA ALA A 26 23.93 19.74 5.97
C ALA A 26 24.40 19.13 4.65
N ALA A 27 24.62 17.83 4.65
CA ALA A 27 24.86 17.10 3.42
C ALA A 27 23.72 17.50 2.51
N GLU A 28 24.00 18.22 1.44
CA GLU A 28 23.04 18.50 0.39
C GLU A 28 22.45 17.14 0.03
N ALA A 29 21.18 16.94 0.40
CA ALA A 29 20.42 15.81 -0.08
C ALA A 29 20.47 15.95 -1.61
N THR A 30 21.34 15.17 -2.23
CA THR A 30 21.40 15.08 -3.69
C THR A 30 20.01 14.79 -4.15
N ALA A 31 19.41 15.73 -4.88
CA ALA A 31 18.16 15.49 -5.56
C ALA A 31 18.26 14.11 -6.23
N LEU A 32 17.23 13.28 -6.10
CA LEU A 32 17.08 12.11 -6.96
C LEU A 32 16.94 12.65 -8.39
N ASN A 33 18.05 13.06 -8.98
CA ASN A 33 18.12 13.17 -10.41
C ASN A 33 17.99 11.72 -10.88
N LEU A 34 16.71 11.30 -11.01
CA LEU A 34 16.40 10.13 -11.82
C LEU A 34 17.02 10.44 -13.17
N PRO A 35 17.91 9.59 -13.71
CA PRO A 35 18.41 9.83 -15.04
C PRO A 35 17.18 9.94 -15.92
N ASP A 36 16.95 11.13 -16.45
CA ASP A 36 16.06 11.34 -17.58
C ASP A 36 16.77 10.65 -18.76
N ILE A 37 16.58 9.34 -18.82
CA ILE A 37 17.01 8.54 -19.96
C ILE A 37 16.02 8.92 -21.04
N GLY A 38 16.39 9.99 -21.71
CA GLY A 38 15.68 10.76 -22.68
C GLY A 38 14.59 9.98 -23.40
N ASP A 39 13.51 10.63 -23.56
CA ASP A 39 12.35 10.34 -24.42
C ASP A 39 12.76 10.14 -25.88
N ALA A 40 13.64 9.14 -26.11
CA ALA A 40 14.09 8.71 -27.43
C ALA A 40 13.18 7.59 -27.93
N GLY A 41 11.93 7.96 -28.22
CA GLY A 41 10.93 7.05 -28.80
C GLY A 41 9.63 7.18 -28.05
N GLY A 42 8.65 7.87 -28.63
CA GLY A 42 7.38 8.25 -28.03
C GLY A 42 6.76 7.15 -27.16
N ASN A 43 6.37 7.49 -25.95
CA ASN A 43 5.68 6.62 -25.02
C ASN A 43 4.52 5.91 -25.72
N LEU A 44 4.69 4.64 -26.06
CA LEU A 44 3.65 3.84 -26.71
C LEU A 44 2.45 3.67 -25.78
N ILE A 45 2.67 3.69 -24.45
CA ILE A 45 1.64 3.60 -23.43
C ILE A 45 1.61 4.92 -22.63
N THR A 46 0.55 5.69 -22.82
CA THR A 46 0.35 6.94 -22.08
C THR A 46 0.01 6.65 -20.60
N PRO A 47 0.21 7.61 -19.67
CA PRO A 47 -0.20 7.46 -18.28
C PRO A 47 -1.69 7.12 -18.10
N GLU A 48 -2.56 7.62 -19.00
CA GLU A 48 -3.99 7.30 -19.01
C GLU A 48 -4.23 5.83 -19.40
N GLN A 49 -3.55 5.35 -20.42
CA GLN A 49 -3.63 3.94 -20.84
C GLN A 49 -3.06 3.03 -19.74
N GLU A 50 -1.99 3.42 -19.07
CA GLU A 50 -1.43 2.67 -17.96
C GLU A 50 -2.42 2.56 -16.79
N ARG A 51 -3.16 3.63 -16.48
CA ARG A 51 -4.24 3.58 -15.48
C ARG A 51 -5.38 2.66 -15.90
N LEU A 52 -5.74 2.62 -17.19
CA LEU A 52 -6.73 1.69 -17.71
C LEU A 52 -6.27 0.24 -17.57
N ILE A 53 -5.03 -0.06 -18.00
CA ILE A 53 -4.41 -1.38 -17.83
C ILE A 53 -4.41 -1.79 -16.36
N GLY A 54 -4.07 -0.87 -15.47
CA GLY A 54 -4.05 -1.09 -14.02
C GLY A 54 -5.42 -1.46 -13.44
N ARG A 55 -6.51 -0.81 -13.89
CA ARG A 55 -7.86 -1.16 -13.45
C ARG A 55 -8.28 -2.57 -13.91
N GLU A 56 -8.01 -2.90 -15.18
CA GLU A 56 -8.30 -4.24 -15.71
C GLU A 56 -7.46 -5.32 -15.03
N PHE A 57 -6.17 -5.03 -14.79
CA PHE A 57 -5.29 -5.88 -14.00
C PHE A 57 -5.87 -6.12 -12.61
N MET A 58 -6.26 -5.06 -11.89
CA MET A 58 -6.78 -5.17 -10.52
C MET A 58 -8.13 -5.90 -10.47
N ARG A 59 -8.94 -5.78 -11.53
CA ARG A 59 -10.16 -6.58 -11.70
C ARG A 59 -9.83 -8.07 -11.76
N SER A 60 -8.84 -8.45 -12.58
CA SER A 60 -8.40 -9.85 -12.72
C SER A 60 -7.80 -10.39 -11.40
N VAL A 61 -7.00 -9.57 -10.72
CA VAL A 61 -6.42 -9.91 -9.41
C VAL A 61 -7.50 -10.22 -8.38
N ARG A 62 -8.55 -9.39 -8.28
CA ARG A 62 -9.66 -9.61 -7.34
C ARG A 62 -10.49 -10.86 -7.64
N GLN A 63 -10.53 -11.29 -8.89
CA GLN A 63 -11.25 -12.51 -9.29
C GLN A 63 -10.45 -13.79 -9.03
N SER A 64 -9.13 -13.68 -8.96
CA SER A 64 -8.23 -14.83 -8.99
C SER A 64 -7.41 -15.03 -7.73
N LEU A 65 -7.14 -13.96 -6.98
CA LEU A 65 -6.38 -14.03 -5.73
C LEU A 65 -7.30 -13.81 -4.52
N ASP A 66 -6.97 -14.49 -3.43
CA ASP A 66 -7.58 -14.26 -2.12
C ASP A 66 -6.99 -13.00 -1.50
N ILE A 67 -7.73 -11.89 -1.56
CA ILE A 67 -7.30 -10.60 -1.00
C ILE A 67 -7.83 -10.47 0.42
N LEU A 68 -6.92 -10.28 1.37
CA LEU A 68 -7.26 -9.95 2.75
C LEU A 68 -7.64 -8.46 2.86
N ASP A 69 -8.94 -8.20 2.96
CA ASP A 69 -9.47 -6.83 3.08
C ASP A 69 -9.54 -6.41 4.56
N ASP A 70 -8.38 -6.16 5.15
CA ASP A 70 -8.26 -5.63 6.52
C ASP A 70 -7.86 -4.15 6.49
N PRO A 71 -8.73 -3.24 6.96
CA PRO A 71 -8.47 -1.81 6.91
C PRO A 71 -7.20 -1.38 7.62
N ALA A 72 -6.86 -2.01 8.75
CA ALA A 72 -5.67 -1.66 9.54
C ALA A 72 -4.37 -2.05 8.83
N VAL A 73 -4.31 -3.27 8.27
CA VAL A 73 -3.14 -3.73 7.52
C VAL A 73 -2.98 -2.96 6.22
N THR A 74 -4.09 -2.73 5.50
CA THR A 74 -4.07 -1.96 4.24
C THR A 74 -3.59 -0.53 4.49
N ALA A 75 -4.10 0.14 5.53
CA ALA A 75 -3.66 1.49 5.89
C ALA A 75 -2.19 1.52 6.32
N TYR A 76 -1.71 0.51 7.03
CA TYR A 76 -0.30 0.39 7.41
C TYR A 76 0.61 0.30 6.18
N LEU A 77 0.32 -0.60 5.24
CA LEU A 77 1.09 -0.75 3.99
C LEU A 77 1.03 0.54 3.16
N GLN A 78 -0.16 1.15 3.07
CA GLN A 78 -0.36 2.39 2.34
C GLN A 78 0.47 3.54 2.94
N ASN A 79 0.49 3.68 4.27
CA ASN A 79 1.28 4.71 4.96
C ASN A 79 2.79 4.51 4.75
N LEU A 80 3.29 3.26 4.79
CA LEU A 80 4.69 2.96 4.46
C LEU A 80 5.02 3.35 3.01
N GLY A 81 4.14 2.99 2.08
CA GLY A 81 4.30 3.34 0.66
C GLY A 81 4.23 4.84 0.41
N GLU A 82 3.29 5.56 1.02
CA GLU A 82 3.18 7.02 0.92
C GLU A 82 4.42 7.73 1.48
N ARG A 83 4.96 7.24 2.60
CA ARG A 83 6.21 7.75 3.16
C ARG A 83 7.41 7.55 2.23
N LEU A 84 7.48 6.42 1.55
CA LEU A 84 8.53 6.13 0.59
C LEU A 84 8.39 6.98 -0.68
N ILE A 85 7.19 6.99 -1.29
CA ILE A 85 6.96 7.68 -2.56
C ILE A 85 7.06 9.20 -2.43
N SER A 86 6.77 9.76 -1.26
CA SER A 86 6.96 11.19 -0.97
C SER A 86 8.42 11.64 -1.05
N GLN A 87 9.37 10.70 -1.12
CA GLN A 87 10.80 10.99 -1.30
C GLN A 87 11.22 11.03 -2.78
N VAL A 88 10.29 10.80 -3.70
CA VAL A 88 10.53 10.80 -5.15
C VAL A 88 10.02 12.10 -5.74
N ASP A 89 10.94 12.93 -6.22
CA ASP A 89 10.61 14.21 -6.81
C ASP A 89 9.80 14.02 -8.12
N GLY A 90 8.72 14.80 -8.28
CA GLY A 90 7.90 14.82 -9.50
C GLY A 90 7.02 13.59 -9.74
N TYR A 91 6.92 12.66 -8.79
CA TYR A 91 6.00 11.53 -8.92
C TYR A 91 4.62 11.87 -8.38
N GLU A 92 3.63 11.97 -9.26
CA GLU A 92 2.25 12.39 -8.92
C GLU A 92 1.22 11.26 -9.01
N GLN A 93 1.63 10.06 -9.49
CA GLN A 93 0.69 8.97 -9.66
C GLN A 93 0.35 8.31 -8.32
N LYS A 94 -0.91 7.93 -8.16
CA LYS A 94 -1.37 7.20 -6.96
C LYS A 94 -0.78 5.80 -6.96
N VAL A 95 -0.23 5.38 -5.82
CA VAL A 95 0.14 3.99 -5.54
C VAL A 95 -0.90 3.36 -4.62
N THR A 96 -1.24 2.11 -4.84
CA THR A 96 -2.25 1.39 -4.07
C THR A 96 -1.71 0.03 -3.64
N PHE A 97 -1.62 -0.17 -2.34
CA PHE A 97 -1.20 -1.45 -1.76
C PHE A 97 -2.39 -2.33 -1.43
N PHE A 98 -2.22 -3.64 -1.62
CA PHE A 98 -3.20 -4.64 -1.20
C PHE A 98 -2.51 -5.88 -0.66
N LEU A 99 -3.18 -6.56 0.29
CA LEU A 99 -2.65 -7.75 0.94
C LEU A 99 -3.24 -9.00 0.30
N VAL A 100 -2.37 -9.93 -0.11
CA VAL A 100 -2.75 -11.25 -0.65
C VAL A 100 -2.62 -12.29 0.44
N ASN A 101 -3.66 -13.12 0.62
CA ASN A 101 -3.66 -14.25 1.57
C ASN A 101 -2.85 -15.42 1.01
N ASP A 102 -1.56 -15.23 0.91
CA ASP A 102 -0.64 -16.25 0.41
C ASP A 102 0.56 -16.38 1.36
N PRO A 103 0.93 -17.61 1.78
CA PRO A 103 2.03 -17.85 2.70
C PRO A 103 3.41 -17.73 2.05
N SER A 104 3.51 -17.55 0.74
CA SER A 104 4.79 -17.38 0.04
C SER A 104 5.42 -16.03 0.37
N ILE A 105 6.76 -15.99 0.36
CA ILE A 105 7.49 -14.74 0.49
C ILE A 105 7.49 -14.07 -0.88
N ASN A 106 6.57 -13.13 -1.09
CA ASN A 106 6.43 -12.43 -2.36
C ASN A 106 5.83 -11.03 -2.21
N ALA A 107 6.17 -10.15 -3.14
CA ALA A 107 5.49 -8.90 -3.46
C ALA A 107 5.63 -8.66 -4.97
N PHE A 108 4.77 -7.87 -5.55
CA PHE A 108 4.84 -7.56 -6.98
C PHE A 108 4.24 -6.20 -7.30
N ALA A 109 4.86 -5.50 -8.24
CA ALA A 109 4.34 -4.29 -8.83
C ALA A 109 3.50 -4.61 -10.07
N GLY A 110 2.28 -4.10 -10.12
CA GLY A 110 1.38 -4.15 -11.28
C GLY A 110 1.27 -2.79 -11.98
N PRO A 111 0.68 -2.75 -13.18
CA PRO A 111 0.47 -1.52 -13.91
C PRO A 111 -0.48 -0.58 -13.15
N GLY A 112 -0.33 0.74 -13.38
CA GLY A 112 -1.15 1.76 -12.72
C GLY A 112 -0.85 1.96 -11.23
N GLY A 113 0.33 1.54 -10.76
CA GLY A 113 0.79 1.77 -9.39
C GLY A 113 0.18 0.82 -8.35
N TYR A 114 -0.35 -0.33 -8.75
CA TYR A 114 -0.83 -1.35 -7.81
C TYR A 114 0.33 -2.22 -7.33
N ILE A 115 0.41 -2.44 -6.01
CA ILE A 115 1.45 -3.27 -5.40
C ILE A 115 0.78 -4.32 -4.50
N GLY A 116 0.94 -5.58 -4.88
CA GLY A 116 0.52 -6.73 -4.10
C GLY A 116 1.58 -7.15 -3.09
N VAL A 117 1.17 -7.40 -1.86
CA VAL A 117 2.05 -7.86 -0.77
C VAL A 117 1.48 -9.16 -0.22
N HIS A 118 2.24 -10.23 -0.23
CA HIS A 118 1.80 -11.50 0.33
C HIS A 118 1.90 -11.51 1.86
N ALA A 119 0.95 -12.16 2.51
CA ALA A 119 0.98 -12.34 3.96
C ALA A 119 2.32 -12.98 4.41
N GLY A 120 2.83 -13.93 3.64
CA GLY A 120 4.09 -14.60 3.91
C GLY A 120 5.30 -13.67 3.92
N LEU A 121 5.32 -12.60 3.12
CA LEU A 121 6.37 -11.59 3.19
C LEU A 121 6.36 -10.85 4.54
N ILE A 122 5.19 -10.33 4.96
CA ILE A 122 5.05 -9.62 6.23
C ILE A 122 5.47 -10.53 7.39
N LEU A 123 5.03 -11.78 7.37
CA LEU A 123 5.32 -12.77 8.40
C LEU A 123 6.80 -13.17 8.44
N SER A 124 7.50 -13.15 7.32
CA SER A 124 8.91 -13.54 7.21
C SER A 124 9.89 -12.41 7.51
N ALA A 125 9.53 -11.17 7.24
CA ALA A 125 10.35 -10.00 7.58
C ALA A 125 10.58 -9.92 9.10
N ARG A 126 11.82 -9.65 9.51
CA ARG A 126 12.22 -9.60 10.94
C ARG A 126 11.98 -8.24 11.56
N THR A 127 12.05 -7.17 10.75
CA THR A 127 11.86 -5.78 11.14
C THR A 127 10.95 -5.05 10.13
N GLU A 128 10.38 -3.91 10.53
CA GLU A 128 9.68 -3.03 9.59
C GLU A 128 10.59 -2.61 8.43
N GLY A 129 11.86 -2.32 8.72
CA GLY A 129 12.83 -1.93 7.71
C GLY A 129 13.09 -3.00 6.65
N GLU A 130 13.07 -4.30 7.01
CA GLU A 130 13.13 -5.38 6.03
C GLU A 130 11.90 -5.40 5.11
N LEU A 131 10.69 -5.23 5.65
CA LEU A 131 9.47 -5.08 4.85
C LEU A 131 9.56 -3.86 3.95
N VAL A 132 9.93 -2.71 4.51
CA VAL A 132 10.09 -1.44 3.78
C VAL A 132 11.09 -1.57 2.64
N SER A 133 12.15 -2.38 2.79
CA SER A 133 13.13 -2.60 1.71
C SER A 133 12.51 -3.24 0.47
N VAL A 134 11.60 -4.19 0.66
CA VAL A 134 10.85 -4.81 -0.45
C VAL A 134 9.86 -3.82 -1.05
N LEU A 135 9.11 -3.09 -0.21
CA LEU A 135 8.17 -2.08 -0.71
C LEU A 135 8.89 -0.99 -1.51
N ALA A 136 10.08 -0.57 -1.08
CA ALA A 136 10.91 0.40 -1.79
C ALA A 136 11.44 -0.15 -3.13
N HIS A 137 11.78 -1.45 -3.20
CA HIS A 137 12.17 -2.13 -4.42
C HIS A 137 10.99 -2.18 -5.42
N GLU A 138 9.80 -2.60 -4.98
CA GLU A 138 8.60 -2.64 -5.82
C GLU A 138 8.17 -1.24 -6.29
N LEU A 139 8.20 -0.25 -5.39
CA LEU A 139 7.95 1.14 -5.75
C LEU A 139 8.95 1.65 -6.79
N SER A 140 10.21 1.22 -6.73
CA SER A 140 11.22 1.59 -7.73
C SER A 140 10.86 1.04 -9.11
N HIS A 141 10.33 -0.18 -9.21
CA HIS A 141 9.82 -0.72 -10.47
C HIS A 141 8.66 0.11 -11.03
N VAL A 142 7.76 0.59 -10.16
CA VAL A 142 6.64 1.47 -10.55
C VAL A 142 7.16 2.83 -11.03
N VAL A 143 8.00 3.50 -10.25
CA VAL A 143 8.55 4.83 -10.56
C VAL A 143 9.36 4.82 -11.85
N GLN A 144 10.17 3.78 -12.06
CA GLN A 144 10.98 3.62 -13.27
C GLN A 144 10.18 3.02 -14.45
N ARG A 145 8.88 2.74 -14.26
CA ARG A 145 7.99 2.16 -15.27
C ARG A 145 8.55 0.90 -15.92
N HIS A 146 9.29 0.06 -15.17
CA HIS A 146 9.98 -1.12 -15.69
C HIS A 146 9.04 -2.07 -16.43
N LEU A 147 7.84 -2.29 -15.88
CA LEU A 147 6.84 -3.14 -16.51
C LEU A 147 6.40 -2.57 -17.88
N VAL A 148 6.07 -1.29 -17.94
CA VAL A 148 5.65 -0.62 -19.19
C VAL A 148 6.77 -0.66 -20.23
N ARG A 149 8.00 -0.33 -19.85
CA ARG A 149 9.19 -0.38 -20.71
C ARG A 149 9.44 -1.78 -21.27
N SER A 150 9.13 -2.83 -20.52
CA SER A 150 9.25 -4.22 -20.97
C SER A 150 8.25 -4.56 -22.08
N PHE A 151 7.08 -3.95 -22.09
CA PHE A 151 6.06 -4.14 -23.13
C PHE A 151 6.24 -3.22 -24.34
N GLU A 152 6.82 -2.04 -24.17
CA GLU A 152 7.10 -1.11 -25.29
C GLU A 152 8.09 -1.68 -26.31
N ALA A 153 8.94 -2.63 -25.89
CA ALA A 153 9.84 -3.36 -26.79
C ALA A 153 9.11 -4.38 -27.70
N GLY A 154 7.81 -4.62 -27.49
CA GLY A 154 6.97 -5.56 -28.22
C GLY A 154 5.95 -4.86 -29.12
N GLN A 155 5.19 -5.64 -29.92
CA GLN A 155 4.23 -5.13 -30.88
C GLN A 155 3.02 -4.42 -30.23
N ARG A 156 2.28 -3.61 -31.00
CA ARG A 156 1.02 -2.96 -30.59
C ARG A 156 0.00 -4.02 -30.16
N VAL A 157 -0.28 -4.09 -28.86
CA VAL A 157 -1.25 -5.02 -28.27
C VAL A 157 -2.34 -4.19 -27.60
N GLU A 158 -3.59 -4.66 -27.65
CA GLU A 158 -4.71 -3.98 -26.98
C GLU A 158 -4.54 -3.97 -25.46
N VAL A 159 -4.96 -2.87 -24.84
CA VAL A 159 -4.86 -2.61 -23.39
C VAL A 159 -5.38 -3.78 -22.55
N ALA A 160 -6.55 -4.34 -22.91
CA ALA A 160 -7.15 -5.46 -22.20
C ALA A 160 -6.29 -6.74 -22.26
N THR A 161 -5.63 -6.96 -23.40
CA THR A 161 -4.74 -8.11 -23.60
C THR A 161 -3.48 -8.00 -22.77
N ILE A 162 -2.88 -6.80 -22.67
CA ILE A 162 -1.73 -6.54 -21.80
C ILE A 162 -2.10 -6.80 -20.34
N ALA A 163 -3.22 -6.25 -19.86
CA ALA A 163 -3.70 -6.44 -18.49
C ALA A 163 -3.93 -7.93 -18.17
N ALA A 164 -4.58 -8.65 -19.08
CA ALA A 164 -4.85 -10.08 -18.93
C ALA A 164 -3.56 -10.92 -18.92
N MET A 165 -2.58 -10.59 -19.76
CA MET A 165 -1.28 -11.28 -19.78
C MET A 165 -0.51 -11.06 -18.47
N ILE A 166 -0.46 -9.81 -17.97
CA ILE A 166 0.22 -9.51 -16.70
C ILE A 166 -0.47 -10.25 -15.55
N ALA A 167 -1.80 -10.19 -15.48
CA ALA A 167 -2.56 -10.91 -14.46
C ALA A 167 -2.32 -12.42 -14.53
N ALA A 168 -2.36 -13.00 -15.75
CA ALA A 168 -2.15 -14.43 -15.96
C ALA A 168 -0.77 -14.91 -15.49
N ILE A 169 0.26 -14.12 -15.67
CA ILE A 169 1.61 -14.50 -15.30
C ILE A 169 1.79 -14.39 -13.78
N LEU A 170 1.29 -13.32 -13.16
CA LEU A 170 1.34 -13.14 -11.71
C LEU A 170 0.49 -14.20 -10.97
N ILE A 171 -0.65 -14.59 -11.52
CA ILE A 171 -1.53 -15.63 -10.98
C ILE A 171 -1.00 -17.03 -11.30
N GLY A 172 -0.44 -17.21 -12.49
CA GLY A 172 0.07 -18.51 -12.97
C GLY A 172 1.28 -19.00 -12.20
N SER A 173 2.05 -18.12 -11.57
CA SER A 173 3.13 -18.49 -10.66
C SER A 173 2.60 -19.22 -9.41
N GLN A 174 1.36 -18.93 -8.99
CA GLN A 174 0.72 -19.49 -7.81
C GLN A 174 -0.17 -20.71 -8.10
N ASN A 175 -0.76 -20.78 -9.29
CA ASN A 175 -1.61 -21.89 -9.70
C ASN A 175 -1.32 -22.30 -11.15
N PRO A 176 -0.46 -23.31 -11.39
CA PRO A 176 -0.09 -23.76 -12.74
C PRO A 176 -1.28 -24.19 -13.61
N GLN A 177 -2.36 -24.69 -13.00
CA GLN A 177 -3.57 -25.11 -13.74
C GLN A 177 -4.39 -23.92 -14.20
N ALA A 178 -4.52 -22.87 -13.38
CA ALA A 178 -5.17 -21.62 -13.76
C ALA A 178 -4.31 -20.85 -14.79
N GLY A 179 -2.99 -20.85 -14.64
CA GLY A 179 -2.03 -20.29 -15.59
C GLY A 179 -2.09 -20.97 -16.96
N GLN A 180 -2.18 -22.31 -17.03
CA GLN A 180 -2.32 -23.04 -18.29
C GLN A 180 -3.59 -22.69 -19.07
N ALA A 181 -4.72 -22.43 -18.41
CA ALA A 181 -5.96 -22.06 -19.08
C ALA A 181 -5.85 -20.69 -19.81
N VAL A 182 -5.08 -19.76 -19.26
CA VAL A 182 -4.82 -18.44 -19.87
C VAL A 182 -3.70 -18.50 -20.91
N LEU A 183 -2.73 -19.40 -20.72
CA LEU A 183 -1.54 -19.55 -21.58
C LEU A 183 -1.81 -20.35 -22.87
N THR A 184 -2.89 -21.13 -22.96
CA THR A 184 -3.28 -21.83 -24.20
C THR A 184 -3.76 -20.87 -25.30
N GLY A 185 -4.02 -19.60 -24.96
CA GLY A 185 -4.40 -18.57 -25.94
C GLY A 185 -3.26 -17.64 -26.38
N ALA A 186 -2.15 -17.56 -25.69
CA ALA A 186 -1.05 -16.64 -26.00
C ALA A 186 0.32 -17.23 -25.63
N MET A 187 1.11 -17.63 -26.61
CA MET A 187 2.59 -17.83 -26.65
C MET A 187 3.32 -17.85 -25.29
N ALA A 188 3.11 -18.90 -24.51
CA ALA A 188 3.50 -19.00 -23.11
C ALA A 188 5.01 -18.86 -22.78
N GLY A 189 5.89 -19.33 -23.66
CA GLY A 189 7.33 -19.34 -23.40
C GLY A 189 8.00 -17.96 -23.45
N SER A 190 7.49 -17.06 -24.29
CA SER A 190 8.05 -15.71 -24.44
C SER A 190 7.54 -14.74 -23.36
N ALA A 191 6.32 -14.94 -22.86
CA ALA A 191 5.71 -14.06 -21.88
C ALA A 191 6.35 -14.19 -20.49
N GLN A 192 6.66 -15.40 -20.02
CA GLN A 192 7.38 -15.62 -18.76
C GLN A 192 8.78 -14.99 -18.79
N GLN A 193 9.47 -15.05 -19.94
CA GLN A 193 10.79 -14.46 -20.10
C GLN A 193 10.74 -12.92 -20.23
N GLN A 194 9.63 -12.36 -20.70
CA GLN A 194 9.41 -10.90 -20.80
C GLN A 194 9.10 -10.25 -19.46
N LEU A 195 8.52 -10.97 -18.50
CA LEU A 195 8.23 -10.44 -17.16
C LEU A 195 9.34 -10.67 -16.13
N SER A 196 10.34 -11.51 -16.39
CA SER A 196 11.54 -11.49 -15.58
C SER A 196 12.27 -10.18 -15.90
N TYR A 197 12.24 -9.25 -14.96
CA TYR A 197 12.96 -8.00 -15.09
C TYR A 197 14.41 -8.24 -15.45
N SER A 198 14.93 -7.45 -16.40
CA SER A 198 16.34 -7.57 -16.78
C SER A 198 17.22 -7.34 -15.54
N ARG A 199 18.41 -7.94 -15.53
CA ARG A 199 19.38 -7.71 -14.43
C ARG A 199 19.68 -6.23 -14.20
N LEU A 200 19.55 -5.41 -15.24
CA LEU A 200 19.74 -3.96 -15.16
C LEU A 200 18.58 -3.30 -14.41
N HIS A 201 17.34 -3.70 -14.69
CA HIS A 201 16.16 -3.20 -13.98
C HIS A 201 16.22 -3.56 -12.48
N GLU A 202 16.68 -4.76 -12.16
CA GLU A 202 16.86 -5.18 -10.76
C GLU A 202 17.89 -4.34 -10.01
N GLN A 203 19.06 -4.09 -10.65
CA GLN A 203 20.08 -3.21 -10.07
C GLN A 203 19.61 -1.76 -9.94
N GLU A 204 18.85 -1.27 -10.91
CA GLU A 204 18.24 0.07 -10.85
C GLU A 204 17.23 0.15 -9.71
N ALA A 205 16.35 -0.86 -9.56
CA ALA A 205 15.36 -0.93 -8.47
C ALA A 205 16.03 -0.98 -7.10
N ASP A 206 17.10 -1.75 -6.92
CA ASP A 206 17.88 -1.77 -5.68
C ASP A 206 18.47 -0.40 -5.35
N ARG A 207 19.05 0.29 -6.34
CA ARG A 207 19.70 1.61 -6.17
C ARG A 207 18.70 2.71 -5.82
N VAL A 208 17.59 2.76 -6.53
CA VAL A 208 16.52 3.73 -6.27
C VAL A 208 15.86 3.42 -4.94
N GLY A 209 15.55 2.15 -4.67
CA GLY A 209 14.91 1.70 -3.44
C GLY A 209 15.74 2.03 -2.19
N ILE A 210 17.05 1.78 -2.22
CA ILE A 210 17.94 2.09 -1.08
C ILE A 210 17.99 3.59 -0.79
N THR A 211 17.99 4.42 -1.85
CA THR A 211 17.98 5.87 -1.71
C THR A 211 16.63 6.35 -1.14
N MET A 212 15.55 5.78 -1.63
CA MET A 212 14.19 6.06 -1.15
C MET A 212 14.04 5.72 0.34
N MET A 213 14.53 4.54 0.77
CA MET A 213 14.56 4.13 2.17
C MET A 213 15.32 5.14 3.05
N ALA A 214 16.54 5.49 2.64
CA ALA A 214 17.40 6.41 3.40
C ALA A 214 16.75 7.77 3.57
N ARG A 215 16.17 8.34 2.52
CA ARG A 215 15.45 9.62 2.57
C ARG A 215 14.21 9.55 3.45
N ALA A 216 13.50 8.41 3.45
CA ALA A 216 12.38 8.16 4.33
C ALA A 216 12.80 7.91 5.80
N GLY A 217 14.11 7.96 6.11
CA GLY A 217 14.68 7.79 7.44
C GLY A 217 14.85 6.34 7.90
N TYR A 218 14.78 5.38 6.97
CA TYR A 218 15.08 3.97 7.25
C TYR A 218 16.57 3.67 7.05
N ASP A 219 17.08 2.69 7.79
CA ASP A 219 18.45 2.20 7.62
C ASP A 219 18.57 1.37 6.33
N PRO A 220 19.38 1.81 5.34
CA PRO A 220 19.55 1.08 4.08
C PRO A 220 20.06 -0.35 4.24
N ARG A 221 20.78 -0.66 5.34
CA ARG A 221 21.26 -2.01 5.64
C ARG A 221 20.15 -3.04 5.80
N GLN A 222 18.90 -2.59 6.07
CA GLN A 222 17.75 -3.49 6.16
C GLN A 222 17.47 -4.21 4.83
N MET A 223 17.81 -3.63 3.67
CA MET A 223 17.72 -4.32 2.38
C MET A 223 18.73 -5.49 2.29
N VAL A 224 19.95 -5.29 2.77
CA VAL A 224 20.94 -6.35 2.82
C VAL A 224 20.49 -7.47 3.78
N ASN A 225 19.97 -7.10 4.94
CA ASN A 225 19.45 -8.04 5.93
C ASN A 225 18.30 -8.88 5.33
N PHE A 226 17.42 -8.26 4.55
CA PHE A 226 16.34 -8.98 3.89
C PHE A 226 16.86 -9.95 2.81
N PHE A 227 17.90 -9.59 2.06
CA PHE A 227 18.54 -10.52 1.11
C PHE A 227 19.09 -11.77 1.83
N GLU A 228 19.65 -11.61 3.02
CA GLU A 228 20.10 -12.75 3.85
C GLU A 228 18.90 -13.59 4.33
N THR A 229 17.79 -12.95 4.70
CA THR A 229 16.53 -13.61 5.05
C THR A 229 16.01 -14.46 3.87
N LEU A 230 16.00 -13.90 2.65
CA LEU A 230 15.61 -14.63 1.43
C LEU A 230 16.53 -15.81 1.13
N GLN A 231 17.86 -15.63 1.24
CA GLN A 231 18.82 -16.71 1.02
C GLN A 231 18.63 -17.84 2.04
N SER A 232 18.38 -17.50 3.30
CA SER A 232 18.10 -18.48 4.35
C SER A 232 16.81 -19.24 4.06
N ALA A 233 15.72 -18.51 3.74
CA ALA A 233 14.44 -19.11 3.41
C ALA A 233 14.58 -20.07 2.20
N ASN A 234 15.28 -19.67 1.16
CA ASN A 234 15.49 -20.47 -0.05
C ASN A 234 16.28 -21.76 0.22
N ARG A 235 17.27 -21.72 1.13
CA ARG A 235 18.03 -22.92 1.52
C ARG A 235 17.16 -23.96 2.22
N TYR A 236 16.14 -23.53 2.96
CA TYR A 236 15.23 -24.42 3.70
C TYR A 236 13.93 -24.76 2.94
N ALA A 237 13.67 -24.10 1.82
CA ALA A 237 12.46 -24.32 1.02
C ALA A 237 12.41 -25.66 0.28
N GLY A 238 13.52 -26.40 0.22
CA GLY A 238 13.63 -27.68 -0.49
C GLY A 238 13.36 -27.51 -2.00
N LEU A 239 12.36 -28.24 -2.52
CA LEU A 239 11.98 -28.15 -3.94
C LEU A 239 11.14 -26.90 -4.29
N ARG A 240 10.69 -26.14 -3.30
CA ARG A 240 9.92 -24.91 -3.51
C ARG A 240 10.84 -23.71 -3.35
N ALA A 241 11.31 -23.14 -4.45
CA ALA A 241 12.05 -21.88 -4.42
C ALA A 241 11.17 -20.75 -3.84
N VAL A 242 11.80 -19.80 -3.14
CA VAL A 242 11.12 -18.56 -2.70
C VAL A 242 10.61 -17.83 -3.93
N GLU A 243 9.32 -17.55 -4.00
CA GLU A 243 8.64 -17.04 -5.19
C GLU A 243 9.21 -15.69 -5.64
N LEU A 244 9.50 -14.80 -4.70
CA LEU A 244 10.16 -13.52 -4.97
C LEU A 244 11.48 -13.69 -5.74
N LEU A 245 12.25 -14.75 -5.49
CA LEU A 245 13.51 -15.01 -6.20
C LEU A 245 13.32 -15.53 -7.63
N GLN A 246 12.12 -15.96 -8.00
CA GLN A 246 11.81 -16.39 -9.37
C GLN A 246 11.56 -15.19 -10.27
N THR A 247 10.90 -14.14 -9.75
CA THR A 247 10.64 -12.89 -10.46
C THR A 247 11.79 -11.90 -10.34
N HIS A 248 12.48 -11.88 -9.19
CA HIS A 248 13.60 -10.99 -8.84
C HIS A 248 14.84 -11.79 -8.45
N PRO A 249 15.62 -12.33 -9.43
CA PRO A 249 16.78 -13.15 -9.13
C PRO A 249 17.84 -12.41 -8.32
N LEU A 250 18.18 -12.96 -7.16
CA LEU A 250 19.19 -12.41 -6.27
C LEU A 250 20.58 -12.92 -6.63
N THR A 251 21.37 -12.08 -7.29
CA THR A 251 22.75 -12.39 -7.68
C THR A 251 23.76 -11.91 -6.65
N LEU A 252 24.94 -12.52 -6.60
CA LEU A 252 26.03 -12.06 -5.72
C LEU A 252 26.42 -10.60 -6.01
N SER A 253 26.34 -10.16 -7.28
CA SER A 253 26.65 -8.77 -7.63
C SER A 253 25.61 -7.79 -7.07
N ARG A 254 24.31 -8.13 -7.05
CA ARG A 254 23.26 -7.31 -6.42
C ARG A 254 23.54 -7.16 -4.92
N ILE A 255 23.83 -8.26 -4.23
CA ILE A 255 24.14 -8.25 -2.79
C ILE A 255 25.34 -7.36 -2.50
N ALA A 256 26.41 -7.49 -3.28
CA ALA A 256 27.63 -6.71 -3.09
C ALA A 256 27.42 -5.21 -3.38
N ASP A 257 26.74 -4.85 -4.49
CA ASP A 257 26.43 -3.45 -4.82
C ASP A 257 25.53 -2.80 -3.76
N THR A 258 24.48 -3.51 -3.33
CA THR A 258 23.55 -3.04 -2.28
C THR A 258 24.28 -2.84 -0.95
N ARG A 259 25.16 -3.77 -0.54
CA ARG A 259 25.95 -3.65 0.69
C ARG A 259 26.88 -2.45 0.62
N ASN A 260 27.65 -2.30 -0.46
CA ASN A 260 28.58 -1.19 -0.63
C ASN A 260 27.85 0.17 -0.58
N ARG A 261 26.66 0.27 -1.16
CA ARG A 261 25.85 1.49 -1.11
C ARG A 261 25.29 1.76 0.27
N ALA A 262 24.77 0.72 0.94
CA ALA A 262 24.22 0.83 2.29
C ALA A 262 25.27 1.31 3.30
N GLU A 263 26.53 0.89 3.13
CA GLU A 263 27.66 1.32 3.97
C GLU A 263 28.06 2.79 3.74
N GLN A 264 27.81 3.34 2.55
CA GLN A 264 28.14 4.73 2.20
C GLN A 264 27.06 5.72 2.66
N ILE A 265 25.87 5.26 3.00
CA ILE A 265 24.74 6.11 3.42
C ILE A 265 24.67 6.06 4.95
N ALA A 266 24.48 7.21 5.57
CA ALA A 266 24.30 7.27 7.02
C ALA A 266 23.13 6.40 7.46
N GLY A 267 23.28 5.67 8.56
CA GLY A 267 22.26 4.77 9.09
C GLY A 267 20.97 5.53 9.48
N GLY A 268 19.88 4.82 9.47
CA GLY A 268 18.55 5.28 9.86
C GLY A 268 17.93 4.38 10.91
N SER A 269 16.59 4.37 10.99
CA SER A 269 15.82 3.52 11.88
C SER A 269 15.51 2.16 11.22
N SER A 270 15.39 1.11 12.04
CA SER A 270 14.78 -0.17 11.59
C SER A 270 13.26 -0.10 11.46
N GLY A 271 12.64 1.05 11.80
CA GLY A 271 11.21 1.29 11.78
C GLY A 271 10.56 1.29 13.16
N ASP A 272 9.21 1.32 13.18
CA ASP A 272 8.41 1.15 14.41
C ASP A 272 8.21 -0.35 14.69
N GLU A 273 9.14 -0.93 15.43
CA GLU A 273 9.14 -2.36 15.73
C GLU A 273 7.85 -2.81 16.42
N LEU A 274 7.31 -2.01 17.34
CA LEU A 274 6.09 -2.40 18.04
C LEU A 274 4.89 -2.43 17.08
N THR A 275 4.66 -1.38 16.29
CA THR A 275 3.58 -1.37 15.31
C THR A 275 3.73 -2.51 14.30
N PHE A 276 4.95 -2.77 13.83
CA PHE A 276 5.22 -3.88 12.92
C PHE A 276 4.85 -5.24 13.54
N GLN A 277 5.22 -5.50 14.80
CA GLN A 277 4.87 -6.74 15.49
C GLN A 277 3.36 -6.86 15.76
N LEU A 278 2.65 -5.77 15.99
CA LEU A 278 1.19 -5.75 16.08
C LEU A 278 0.54 -6.12 14.74
N ILE A 279 1.03 -5.56 13.65
CA ILE A 279 0.56 -5.89 12.28
C ILE A 279 0.86 -7.35 11.94
N LYS A 280 2.06 -7.87 12.26
CA LYS A 280 2.38 -9.29 12.09
C LYS A 280 1.40 -10.19 12.83
N ALA A 281 1.11 -9.88 14.10
CA ALA A 281 0.16 -10.65 14.90
C ALA A 281 -1.25 -10.64 14.26
N ARG A 282 -1.66 -9.51 13.68
CA ARG A 282 -2.94 -9.36 12.99
C ARG A 282 -2.98 -10.16 11.70
N VAL A 283 -1.98 -10.02 10.83
CA VAL A 283 -1.84 -10.79 9.58
C VAL A 283 -1.86 -12.28 9.85
N GLN A 284 -1.16 -12.74 10.89
CA GLN A 284 -1.11 -14.14 11.28
C GLN A 284 -2.49 -14.71 11.63
N VAL A 285 -3.30 -13.96 12.38
CA VAL A 285 -4.66 -14.40 12.73
C VAL A 285 -5.58 -14.38 11.50
N LEU A 286 -5.45 -13.36 10.66
CA LEU A 286 -6.26 -13.21 9.45
C LEU A 286 -5.97 -14.28 8.40
N SER A 287 -4.71 -14.63 8.19
CA SER A 287 -4.30 -15.66 7.23
C SER A 287 -4.57 -17.09 7.69
N GLY A 288 -4.95 -17.29 8.96
CA GLY A 288 -5.16 -18.63 9.52
C GLY A 288 -3.88 -19.49 9.58
N ASP A 289 -2.72 -18.89 9.36
CA ASP A 289 -1.45 -19.60 9.26
C ASP A 289 -0.86 -19.90 10.64
N THR A 290 -1.15 -21.10 11.13
CA THR A 290 -0.57 -21.62 12.38
C THR A 290 0.90 -22.06 12.22
N ILE A 291 1.38 -22.27 11.00
CA ILE A 291 2.73 -22.78 10.72
C ILE A 291 3.79 -21.72 11.07
N TYR A 292 3.50 -20.45 10.84
CA TYR A 292 4.40 -19.37 11.20
C TYR A 292 4.56 -19.17 12.71
N LEU A 293 3.60 -19.61 13.52
CA LEU A 293 3.71 -19.57 14.99
C LEU A 293 4.92 -20.37 15.51
N GLN A 294 5.35 -21.43 14.77
CA GLN A 294 6.44 -22.31 15.17
C GLN A 294 7.84 -21.82 14.75
N ARG A 295 7.93 -20.85 13.81
CA ARG A 295 9.21 -20.34 13.26
C ARG A 295 9.61 -18.95 13.75
N GLN A 296 8.81 -18.33 14.61
CA GLN A 296 9.12 -16.99 15.10
C GLN A 296 10.30 -16.98 16.08
N LYS A 297 10.96 -15.81 16.17
CA LYS A 297 11.87 -15.40 17.25
C LYS A 297 11.41 -16.00 18.59
N SER A 298 12.34 -16.32 19.47
CA SER A 298 11.98 -16.70 20.83
C SER A 298 10.95 -15.68 21.36
N GLU A 299 9.96 -16.12 22.11
CA GLU A 299 8.91 -15.21 22.63
C GLU A 299 9.51 -14.02 23.41
N GLU A 300 10.74 -14.18 23.89
CA GLU A 300 11.51 -13.16 24.60
C GLU A 300 11.90 -11.96 23.72
N GLU A 301 12.11 -12.18 22.42
CA GLU A 301 12.48 -11.11 21.45
C GLU A 301 11.28 -10.27 20.97
N ILE A 302 10.06 -10.72 21.23
CA ILE A 302 8.84 -10.00 20.83
C ILE A 302 8.47 -9.02 21.96
N PRO A 303 8.19 -7.73 21.66
CA PRO A 303 7.78 -6.76 22.66
C PRO A 303 6.60 -7.26 23.51
N PRO A 304 6.62 -7.07 24.85
CA PRO A 304 5.55 -7.55 25.73
C PRO A 304 4.15 -7.13 25.27
N ALA A 305 3.98 -5.89 24.84
CA ALA A 305 2.71 -5.36 24.33
C ALA A 305 2.25 -6.11 23.08
N ALA A 306 3.16 -6.47 22.16
CA ALA A 306 2.80 -7.26 20.98
C ALA A 306 2.40 -8.70 21.33
N ARG A 307 3.06 -9.32 22.31
CA ARG A 307 2.65 -10.63 22.84
C ARG A 307 1.26 -10.59 23.46
N GLN A 308 0.97 -9.52 24.23
CA GLN A 308 -0.36 -9.34 24.83
C GLN A 308 -1.42 -9.08 23.75
N TYR A 309 -1.13 -8.24 22.75
CA TYR A 309 -2.01 -7.98 21.64
C TYR A 309 -2.34 -9.26 20.85
N ARG A 310 -1.37 -10.12 20.57
CA ARG A 310 -1.58 -11.43 19.96
C ARG A 310 -2.55 -12.31 20.78
N LYS A 311 -2.43 -12.29 22.12
CA LYS A 311 -3.40 -12.99 23.00
C LYS A 311 -4.81 -12.41 22.85
N VAL A 312 -4.95 -11.07 22.79
CA VAL A 312 -6.25 -10.41 22.54
C VAL A 312 -6.88 -10.93 21.25
N LEU A 313 -6.13 -10.93 20.14
CA LEU A 313 -6.62 -11.44 18.85
C LEU A 313 -6.98 -12.93 18.91
N SER A 314 -6.18 -13.74 19.61
CA SER A 314 -6.48 -15.17 19.81
C SER A 314 -7.77 -15.37 20.62
N TRP A 315 -7.99 -14.61 21.68
CA TRP A 315 -9.24 -14.65 22.47
C TRP A 315 -10.45 -14.17 21.65
N LEU A 316 -10.28 -13.12 20.84
CA LEU A 316 -11.30 -12.64 19.93
C LEU A 316 -11.71 -13.75 18.94
N ALA A 317 -10.74 -14.39 18.29
CA ALA A 317 -10.97 -15.50 17.35
C ALA A 317 -11.66 -16.71 18.03
N LYS A 318 -11.34 -16.96 19.31
CA LYS A 318 -11.97 -18.02 20.13
C LYS A 318 -13.30 -17.59 20.78
N LYS A 319 -13.82 -16.39 20.48
CA LYS A 319 -15.04 -15.81 21.05
C LYS A 319 -14.99 -15.62 22.57
N GLN A 320 -13.80 -15.51 23.14
CA GLN A 320 -13.57 -15.25 24.58
C GLN A 320 -13.56 -13.74 24.84
N TYR A 321 -14.68 -13.08 24.54
CA TYR A 321 -14.83 -11.62 24.54
C TYR A 321 -14.51 -10.93 25.87
N PRO A 322 -14.87 -11.45 27.06
CA PRO A 322 -14.49 -10.82 28.32
C PRO A 322 -12.98 -10.72 28.49
N ALA A 323 -12.24 -11.81 28.25
CA ALA A 323 -10.78 -11.83 28.37
C ALA A 323 -10.12 -10.89 27.35
N ALA A 324 -10.59 -10.91 26.07
CA ALA A 324 -10.13 -10.00 25.03
C ALA A 324 -10.34 -8.53 25.42
N ARG A 325 -11.53 -8.19 25.96
CA ARG A 325 -11.88 -6.83 26.41
C ARG A 325 -11.01 -6.34 27.53
N ASP A 326 -10.77 -7.15 28.55
CA ASP A 326 -9.95 -6.74 29.69
C ASP A 326 -8.51 -6.53 29.26
N ALA A 327 -7.94 -7.43 28.46
CA ALA A 327 -6.58 -7.33 27.99
C ALA A 327 -6.36 -6.13 27.01
N ILE A 328 -7.30 -5.85 26.10
CA ILE A 328 -7.14 -4.69 25.20
C ILE A 328 -7.31 -3.37 25.98
N ARG A 329 -8.11 -3.36 27.03
CA ARG A 329 -8.25 -2.18 27.90
C ARG A 329 -6.96 -1.88 28.64
N GLU A 330 -6.22 -2.89 29.10
CA GLU A 330 -4.90 -2.69 29.72
C GLU A 330 -3.90 -2.11 28.70
N LEU A 331 -3.83 -2.64 27.49
CA LEU A 331 -2.99 -2.08 26.42
C LEU A 331 -3.33 -0.62 26.11
N LEU A 332 -4.62 -0.26 26.09
CA LEU A 332 -5.06 1.13 25.89
C LEU A 332 -4.69 2.06 27.07
N LYS A 333 -4.61 1.54 28.29
CA LYS A 333 -4.13 2.32 29.45
C LYS A 333 -2.62 2.57 29.39
N GLU A 334 -1.86 1.59 28.90
CA GLU A 334 -0.41 1.68 28.75
C GLU A 334 -0.02 2.63 27.60
N ASP A 335 -0.69 2.51 26.46
CA ASP A 335 -0.45 3.34 25.27
C ASP A 335 -1.75 3.62 24.50
N GLY A 336 -2.43 4.69 24.90
CA GLY A 336 -3.67 5.14 24.25
C GLY A 336 -3.47 5.84 22.89
N HIS A 337 -2.23 5.96 22.41
CA HIS A 337 -1.94 6.61 21.12
C HIS A 337 -1.79 5.64 19.94
N ARG A 338 -2.18 4.37 20.12
CA ARG A 338 -2.12 3.36 19.04
C ARG A 338 -3.48 3.08 18.46
N VAL A 339 -3.67 3.48 17.20
CA VAL A 339 -4.91 3.25 16.44
C VAL A 339 -5.33 1.78 16.45
N LEU A 340 -4.37 0.83 16.32
CA LEU A 340 -4.64 -0.62 16.33
C LEU A 340 -5.34 -1.08 17.61
N TYR A 341 -5.02 -0.51 18.77
CA TYR A 341 -5.67 -0.88 20.03
C TYR A 341 -7.12 -0.40 20.05
N HIS A 342 -7.40 0.80 19.56
CA HIS A 342 -8.76 1.33 19.48
C HIS A 342 -9.62 0.54 18.49
N LEU A 343 -9.06 0.18 17.34
CA LEU A 343 -9.74 -0.67 16.36
C LEU A 343 -10.09 -2.03 16.97
N THR A 344 -9.11 -2.70 17.60
CA THR A 344 -9.33 -4.02 18.18
C THR A 344 -10.29 -3.97 19.38
N ALA A 345 -10.26 -2.89 20.18
CA ALA A 345 -11.25 -2.70 21.24
C ALA A 345 -12.69 -2.63 20.69
N ALA A 346 -12.88 -1.90 19.59
CA ALA A 346 -14.18 -1.83 18.93
C ALA A 346 -14.56 -3.16 18.28
N GLU A 347 -13.63 -3.88 17.66
CA GLU A 347 -13.86 -5.24 17.13
C GLU A 347 -14.34 -6.21 18.19
N VAL A 348 -13.74 -6.18 19.39
CA VAL A 348 -14.15 -7.01 20.53
C VAL A 348 -15.58 -6.69 20.96
N GLU A 349 -15.97 -5.41 21.00
CA GLU A 349 -17.33 -5.01 21.35
C GLU A 349 -18.34 -5.41 20.25
N LEU A 350 -17.99 -5.23 18.97
CA LEU A 350 -18.82 -5.64 17.83
C LEU A 350 -19.03 -7.15 17.78
N ALA A 351 -17.97 -7.92 18.01
CA ALA A 351 -18.04 -9.37 18.05
C ALA A 351 -18.87 -9.90 19.25
N ALA A 352 -18.89 -9.13 20.34
CA ALA A 352 -19.74 -9.43 21.51
C ALA A 352 -21.17 -8.90 21.38
N ASP A 353 -21.61 -8.51 20.19
CA ASP A 353 -22.92 -7.94 19.88
C ASP A 353 -23.28 -6.70 20.72
N ARG A 354 -22.31 -5.79 20.86
CA ARG A 354 -22.43 -4.54 21.63
C ARG A 354 -22.07 -3.31 20.77
N PRO A 355 -22.84 -3.04 19.70
CA PRO A 355 -22.52 -1.98 18.74
C PRO A 355 -22.48 -0.57 19.38
N GLU A 356 -23.31 -0.27 20.38
CA GLU A 356 -23.29 1.04 21.04
C GLU A 356 -22.00 1.27 21.85
N ALA A 357 -21.41 0.20 22.40
CA ALA A 357 -20.12 0.30 23.08
C ALA A 357 -18.99 0.55 22.09
N ALA A 358 -19.00 -0.17 20.95
CA ALA A 358 -18.07 0.03 19.84
C ALA A 358 -18.18 1.46 19.28
N HIS A 359 -19.40 1.94 19.03
CA HIS A 359 -19.66 3.30 18.55
C HIS A 359 -19.02 4.34 19.49
N ARG A 360 -19.28 4.26 20.80
CA ARG A 360 -18.67 5.21 21.75
C ARG A 360 -17.14 5.16 21.75
N ALA A 361 -16.57 3.97 21.67
CA ALA A 361 -15.11 3.80 21.60
C ALA A 361 -14.51 4.40 20.33
N LEU A 362 -15.12 4.12 19.15
CA LEU A 362 -14.68 4.65 17.87
C LEU A 362 -14.85 6.16 17.74
N ALA A 363 -15.97 6.71 18.23
CA ALA A 363 -16.19 8.15 18.25
C ALA A 363 -15.19 8.88 19.16
N ALA A 364 -14.79 8.26 20.28
CA ALA A 364 -13.74 8.79 21.15
C ALA A 364 -12.36 8.70 20.48
N ALA A 365 -12.06 7.58 19.81
CA ALA A 365 -10.82 7.38 19.08
C ALA A 365 -10.66 8.38 17.92
N LEU A 366 -11.73 8.69 17.17
CA LEU A 366 -11.69 9.67 16.09
C LEU A 366 -11.44 11.11 16.55
N LYS A 367 -11.72 11.43 17.83
CA LYS A 367 -11.30 12.73 18.40
C LYS A 367 -9.79 12.80 18.63
N LEU A 368 -9.14 11.66 18.91
CA LEU A 368 -7.68 11.56 19.07
C LEU A 368 -6.99 11.45 17.70
N PHE A 369 -7.62 10.77 16.75
CA PHE A 369 -7.09 10.51 15.42
C PHE A 369 -8.07 11.00 14.33
N PRO A 370 -8.19 12.31 14.13
CA PRO A 370 -9.10 12.87 13.12
C PRO A 370 -8.76 12.33 11.72
N ASN A 371 -9.79 12.06 10.92
CA ASN A 371 -9.67 11.55 9.55
C ASN A 371 -8.92 10.21 9.42
N ASN A 372 -8.78 9.45 10.50
CA ASN A 372 -8.20 8.11 10.42
C ASN A 372 -9.15 7.18 9.67
N LEU A 373 -8.70 6.67 8.52
CA LEU A 373 -9.52 5.89 7.60
C LEU A 373 -10.08 4.60 8.22
N PRO A 374 -9.26 3.70 8.82
CA PRO A 374 -9.76 2.50 9.47
C PRO A 374 -10.81 2.75 10.57
N LEU A 375 -10.59 3.76 11.40
CA LEU A 375 -11.56 4.12 12.45
C LEU A 375 -12.87 4.66 11.85
N THR A 376 -12.79 5.45 10.79
CA THR A 376 -13.96 5.99 10.08
C THR A 376 -14.78 4.87 9.44
N GLU A 377 -14.14 3.93 8.76
CA GLU A 377 -14.78 2.79 8.13
C GLU A 377 -15.52 1.94 9.18
N MET A 378 -14.83 1.58 10.25
CA MET A 378 -15.42 0.77 11.32
C MET A 378 -16.57 1.50 12.05
N LEU A 379 -16.46 2.83 12.23
CA LEU A 379 -17.57 3.61 12.80
C LEU A 379 -18.77 3.64 11.86
N ALA A 380 -18.55 3.79 10.55
CA ALA A 380 -19.64 3.76 9.56
C ALA A 380 -20.35 2.40 9.54
N GLU A 381 -19.61 1.29 9.55
CA GLU A 381 -20.16 -0.07 9.65
C GLU A 381 -20.93 -0.25 10.97
N THR A 382 -20.41 0.29 12.08
CA THR A 382 -21.08 0.23 13.38
C THR A 382 -22.39 1.02 13.37
N LEU A 383 -22.40 2.23 12.81
CA LEU A 383 -23.60 3.05 12.66
C LEU A 383 -24.67 2.35 11.80
N LEU A 384 -24.24 1.65 10.75
CA LEU A 384 -25.17 0.85 9.93
C LEU A 384 -25.78 -0.31 10.72
N LYS A 385 -25.01 -1.00 11.55
CA LYS A 385 -25.54 -2.04 12.46
C LYS A 385 -26.53 -1.49 13.47
N GLU A 386 -26.33 -0.26 13.94
CA GLU A 386 -27.26 0.45 14.84
C GLU A 386 -28.52 1.00 14.11
N GLY A 387 -28.61 0.85 12.78
CA GLY A 387 -29.69 1.44 11.98
C GLY A 387 -29.58 2.95 11.77
N LYS A 388 -28.44 3.56 12.09
CA LYS A 388 -28.15 5.00 11.97
C LYS A 388 -27.58 5.34 10.59
N ALA A 389 -28.32 4.98 9.54
CA ALA A 389 -27.84 5.06 8.16
C ALA A 389 -27.52 6.48 7.70
N ASP A 390 -28.30 7.50 8.11
CA ASP A 390 -28.03 8.91 7.78
C ASP A 390 -26.72 9.39 8.39
N ALA A 391 -26.42 9.02 9.63
CA ALA A 391 -25.17 9.38 10.29
C ALA A 391 -23.97 8.69 9.63
N ALA A 392 -24.09 7.42 9.23
CA ALA A 392 -23.08 6.70 8.48
C ALA A 392 -22.81 7.36 7.11
N SER A 393 -23.89 7.70 6.38
CA SER A 393 -23.76 8.36 5.07
C SER A 393 -23.05 9.72 5.19
N ALA A 394 -23.45 10.56 6.16
CA ALA A 394 -22.83 11.87 6.38
C ALA A 394 -21.34 11.77 6.75
N LEU A 395 -20.98 10.81 7.62
CA LEU A 395 -19.58 10.54 8.00
C LEU A 395 -18.74 10.16 6.79
N LEU A 396 -19.24 9.23 5.96
CA LEU A 396 -18.53 8.73 4.78
C LEU A 396 -18.45 9.80 3.67
N GLU A 397 -19.51 10.57 3.47
CA GLU A 397 -19.53 11.68 2.53
C GLU A 397 -18.46 12.73 2.89
N GLN A 398 -18.34 13.09 4.16
CA GLN A 398 -17.27 13.95 4.62
C GLN A 398 -15.88 13.39 4.30
N GLN A 399 -15.66 12.10 4.56
CA GLN A 399 -14.37 11.47 4.32
C GLN A 399 -14.03 11.36 2.82
N LEU A 400 -15.02 11.06 1.96
CA LEU A 400 -14.85 10.96 0.50
C LEU A 400 -14.41 12.28 -0.15
N ARG A 401 -14.69 13.45 0.47
CA ARG A 401 -14.20 14.75 -0.01
C ARG A 401 -12.68 14.88 0.09
N TYR A 402 -12.06 14.20 1.05
CA TYR A 402 -10.62 14.25 1.28
C TYR A 402 -9.88 13.06 0.63
N ARG A 403 -10.49 11.88 0.71
CA ARG A 403 -9.90 10.63 0.20
C ARG A 403 -10.96 9.83 -0.54
N PRO A 404 -11.03 9.92 -1.89
CA PRO A 404 -11.89 9.06 -2.70
C PRO A 404 -11.28 7.64 -2.76
N GLU A 405 -11.71 6.79 -1.83
CA GLU A 405 -11.25 5.41 -1.70
C GLU A 405 -12.36 4.41 -2.06
N ARG A 406 -11.98 3.30 -2.69
CA ARG A 406 -12.89 2.25 -3.14
C ARG A 406 -13.82 1.76 -2.02
N ARG A 407 -13.25 1.45 -0.85
CA ARG A 407 -14.00 0.94 0.29
C ARG A 407 -14.98 1.97 0.85
N LEU A 408 -14.60 3.24 0.89
CA LEU A 408 -15.50 4.31 1.31
C LEU A 408 -16.70 4.45 0.37
N TYR A 409 -16.51 4.35 -0.95
CA TYR A 409 -17.62 4.34 -1.90
C TYR A 409 -18.54 3.15 -1.71
N ALA A 410 -18.01 1.96 -1.44
CA ALA A 410 -18.80 0.77 -1.16
C ALA A 410 -19.68 0.94 0.10
N LEU A 411 -19.06 1.42 1.19
CA LEU A 411 -19.78 1.68 2.45
C LEU A 411 -20.78 2.83 2.30
N HIS A 412 -20.42 3.90 1.58
CA HIS A 412 -21.33 5.02 1.36
C HIS A 412 -22.52 4.62 0.50
N ALA A 413 -22.33 3.81 -0.53
CA ALA A 413 -23.43 3.28 -1.32
C ALA A 413 -24.43 2.49 -0.46
N GLN A 414 -23.92 1.66 0.47
CA GLN A 414 -24.74 0.92 1.41
C GLN A 414 -25.46 1.85 2.39
N ALA A 415 -24.78 2.82 2.97
CA ALA A 415 -25.32 3.76 3.93
C ALA A 415 -26.40 4.64 3.29
N ALA A 416 -26.12 5.24 2.14
CA ALA A 416 -27.04 6.08 1.38
C ALA A 416 -28.30 5.30 0.95
N LYS A 417 -28.13 4.05 0.48
CA LYS A 417 -29.26 3.16 0.16
C LYS A 417 -30.14 2.90 1.38
N SER A 418 -29.54 2.57 2.54
CA SER A 418 -30.25 2.33 3.80
C SER A 418 -30.97 3.59 4.31
N ALA A 419 -30.39 4.78 4.06
CA ALA A 419 -30.98 6.08 4.34
C ALA A 419 -32.00 6.54 3.27
N ARG A 420 -32.30 5.70 2.26
CA ARG A 420 -33.17 6.01 1.11
C ARG A 420 -32.68 7.18 0.24
N ARG A 421 -31.39 7.52 0.32
CA ARG A 421 -30.74 8.54 -0.52
C ARG A 421 -30.24 7.87 -1.81
N TYR A 422 -31.16 7.52 -2.70
CA TYR A 422 -30.87 6.66 -3.85
C TYR A 422 -29.94 7.32 -4.88
N ALA A 423 -30.03 8.64 -5.10
CA ALA A 423 -29.11 9.35 -5.99
C ALA A 423 -27.65 9.19 -5.54
N ASP A 424 -27.39 9.42 -4.25
CA ASP A 424 -26.05 9.31 -3.65
C ASP A 424 -25.52 7.87 -3.66
N ALA A 425 -26.44 6.90 -3.41
CA ALA A 425 -26.12 5.49 -3.49
C ALA A 425 -25.67 5.10 -4.90
N TYR A 426 -26.41 5.50 -5.94
CA TYR A 426 -26.04 5.23 -7.32
C TYR A 426 -24.78 5.96 -7.76
N GLN A 427 -24.56 7.19 -7.31
CA GLN A 427 -23.33 7.92 -7.57
C GLN A 427 -22.13 7.19 -6.98
N SER A 428 -22.21 6.70 -5.76
CA SER A 428 -21.12 5.93 -5.13
C SER A 428 -20.90 4.58 -5.79
N LEU A 429 -21.96 3.89 -6.23
CA LEU A 429 -21.84 2.66 -7.03
C LEU A 429 -21.19 2.93 -8.38
N ALA A 430 -21.46 4.08 -9.00
CA ALA A 430 -20.82 4.47 -10.25
C ALA A 430 -19.31 4.66 -10.07
N GLU A 431 -18.89 5.42 -9.05
CA GLU A 431 -17.46 5.61 -8.76
C GLU A 431 -16.75 4.30 -8.39
N LEU A 432 -17.38 3.48 -7.55
CA LEU A 432 -16.89 2.15 -7.18
C LEU A 432 -16.64 1.28 -8.42
N ASN A 433 -17.63 1.18 -9.31
CA ASN A 433 -17.51 0.37 -10.52
C ASN A 433 -16.47 0.94 -11.50
N TYR A 434 -16.35 2.26 -11.59
CA TYR A 434 -15.30 2.90 -12.39
C TYR A 434 -13.90 2.55 -11.86
N MET A 435 -13.71 2.58 -10.53
CA MET A 435 -12.45 2.17 -9.89
C MET A 435 -12.14 0.68 -10.10
N ASP A 436 -13.19 -0.15 -10.16
CA ASP A 436 -13.08 -1.60 -10.41
C ASP A 436 -12.90 -1.95 -11.90
N GLY A 437 -12.78 -0.95 -12.80
CA GLY A 437 -12.62 -1.15 -14.25
C GLY A 437 -13.93 -1.47 -14.99
N ASN A 438 -15.07 -1.54 -14.30
CA ASN A 438 -16.38 -1.84 -14.87
C ASN A 438 -17.03 -0.57 -15.45
N THR A 439 -16.39 0.08 -16.44
CA THR A 439 -16.79 1.41 -16.93
C THR A 439 -18.23 1.42 -17.49
N LEU A 440 -18.68 0.38 -18.17
CA LEU A 440 -20.07 0.32 -18.68
C LEU A 440 -21.09 0.28 -17.54
N GLN A 441 -20.81 -0.48 -16.50
CA GLN A 441 -21.66 -0.54 -15.31
C GLN A 441 -21.64 0.78 -14.53
N ALA A 442 -20.47 1.42 -14.45
CA ALA A 442 -20.32 2.74 -13.85
C ALA A 442 -21.19 3.81 -14.57
N ILE A 443 -21.19 3.80 -15.92
CA ILE A 443 -22.06 4.65 -16.74
C ILE A 443 -23.53 4.41 -16.40
N SER A 444 -23.97 3.15 -16.35
CA SER A 444 -25.35 2.80 -16.03
C SER A 444 -25.78 3.30 -14.65
N TYR A 445 -24.94 3.14 -13.61
CA TYR A 445 -25.23 3.68 -12.29
C TYR A 445 -25.24 5.21 -12.26
N LEU A 446 -24.35 5.87 -12.98
CA LEU A 446 -24.31 7.33 -13.01
C LEU A 446 -25.54 7.92 -13.72
N GLU A 447 -26.06 7.25 -14.76
CA GLU A 447 -27.32 7.61 -15.41
C GLU A 447 -28.50 7.47 -14.45
N GLN A 448 -28.52 6.39 -13.62
CA GLN A 448 -29.54 6.22 -12.58
C GLN A 448 -29.44 7.31 -11.52
N ALA A 449 -28.25 7.69 -11.06
CA ALA A 449 -28.05 8.79 -10.11
C ALA A 449 -28.62 10.10 -10.67
N ILE A 450 -28.31 10.44 -11.92
CA ILE A 450 -28.81 11.65 -12.61
C ILE A 450 -30.33 11.63 -12.73
N LYS A 451 -30.93 10.47 -13.03
CA LYS A 451 -32.40 10.30 -13.14
C LYS A 451 -33.12 10.47 -11.81
N GLN A 452 -32.51 10.04 -10.69
CA GLN A 452 -33.08 10.27 -9.34
C GLN A 452 -33.05 11.75 -8.97
N GLY A 453 -32.14 12.51 -9.56
CA GLY A 453 -31.94 13.93 -9.30
C GLY A 453 -31.13 14.19 -8.02
N SER A 454 -30.47 15.31 -7.97
CA SER A 454 -29.84 15.87 -6.78
C SER A 454 -30.49 17.21 -6.45
N ASN A 455 -30.68 17.50 -5.18
CA ASN A 455 -31.12 18.83 -4.73
C ASN A 455 -30.05 19.91 -4.96
N ASN A 456 -28.84 19.53 -5.31
CA ASN A 456 -27.71 20.39 -5.57
C ASN A 456 -27.41 20.43 -7.08
N GLN A 457 -27.66 21.59 -7.70
CA GLN A 457 -27.41 21.79 -9.14
C GLN A 457 -25.96 21.55 -9.55
N TYR A 458 -24.98 21.89 -8.69
CA TYR A 458 -23.57 21.65 -8.98
C TYR A 458 -23.24 20.17 -9.05
N GLU A 459 -23.81 19.36 -8.15
CA GLU A 459 -23.64 17.89 -8.18
C GLU A 459 -24.25 17.29 -9.45
N GLN A 460 -25.43 17.77 -9.83
CA GLN A 460 -26.08 17.34 -11.06
C GLN A 460 -25.23 17.61 -12.29
N LEU A 461 -24.65 18.81 -12.42
CA LEU A 461 -23.76 19.19 -13.52
C LEU A 461 -22.45 18.39 -13.48
N ALA A 462 -21.88 18.17 -12.29
CA ALA A 462 -20.67 17.35 -12.13
C ALA A 462 -20.88 15.90 -12.56
N MET A 463 -22.02 15.29 -12.19
CA MET A 463 -22.38 13.94 -12.65
C MET A 463 -22.55 13.88 -14.17
N GLN A 464 -23.18 14.86 -14.79
CA GLN A 464 -23.34 14.92 -16.25
C GLN A 464 -22.01 15.05 -16.97
N ALA A 465 -21.12 15.92 -16.50
CA ALA A 465 -19.77 16.08 -17.06
C ALA A 465 -18.96 14.78 -16.96
N ARG A 466 -19.06 14.11 -15.82
CA ARG A 466 -18.37 12.83 -15.59
C ARG A 466 -18.91 11.71 -16.49
N LEU A 467 -20.23 11.65 -16.65
CA LEU A 467 -20.89 10.73 -17.56
C LEU A 467 -20.42 10.92 -19.01
N ALA A 468 -20.33 12.16 -19.48
CA ALA A 468 -19.84 12.48 -20.82
C ALA A 468 -18.37 12.04 -21.00
N ALA A 469 -17.51 12.27 -19.98
CA ALA A 469 -16.12 11.86 -20.01
C ALA A 469 -15.98 10.31 -20.10
N TRP A 470 -16.74 9.56 -19.30
CA TRP A 470 -16.69 8.11 -19.32
C TRP A 470 -17.24 7.50 -20.63
N LYS A 471 -18.31 8.07 -21.19
CA LYS A 471 -18.83 7.66 -22.52
C LYS A 471 -17.80 7.88 -23.62
N LYS A 472 -17.13 9.04 -23.62
CA LYS A 472 -16.04 9.33 -24.56
C LYS A 472 -14.89 8.34 -24.43
N GLN A 473 -14.51 7.98 -23.19
CA GLN A 473 -13.47 6.98 -22.95
C GLN A 473 -13.81 5.60 -23.52
N VAL A 474 -15.05 5.13 -23.34
CA VAL A 474 -15.50 3.84 -23.92
C VAL A 474 -15.44 3.86 -25.44
N GLN A 475 -15.86 4.95 -26.08
CA GLN A 475 -15.79 5.11 -27.54
C GLN A 475 -14.36 5.09 -28.07
N THR A 476 -13.39 5.63 -27.33
CA THR A 476 -11.97 5.60 -27.73
C THR A 476 -11.30 4.26 -27.51
N THR A 477 -11.75 3.49 -26.52
CA THR A 477 -11.21 2.13 -26.23
C THR A 477 -11.84 1.02 -27.08
N HIS A 478 -13.08 1.22 -27.55
CA HIS A 478 -13.79 0.32 -28.46
C HIS A 478 -14.33 1.14 -29.62
N PRO A 479 -13.49 1.53 -30.60
CA PRO A 479 -14.01 2.11 -31.82
C PRO A 479 -14.91 1.07 -32.48
N GLU A 480 -16.23 1.34 -32.47
CA GLU A 480 -17.19 0.50 -33.23
C GLU A 480 -16.63 0.30 -34.62
N GLY A 481 -16.57 -0.98 -35.04
CA GLY A 481 -16.02 -1.36 -36.31
C GLY A 481 -16.64 -0.50 -37.42
N GLY A 482 -15.79 0.30 -38.05
CA GLY A 482 -16.23 1.16 -39.16
C GLY A 482 -17.06 0.33 -40.14
N GLU A 483 -18.25 0.84 -40.42
CA GLU A 483 -19.10 0.36 -41.49
C GLU A 483 -18.23 0.14 -42.71
N LYS A 484 -18.13 -1.12 -43.11
CA LYS A 484 -17.65 -1.48 -44.45
C LYS A 484 -18.74 -1.04 -45.43
N HIS A 485 -18.48 0.07 -46.09
CA HIS A 485 -19.09 0.35 -47.39
C HIS A 485 -18.39 -0.44 -48.50
#